data_eb17099799dd9c408736df91b685e075
#
_entry.id   eb17099799dd9c408736df91b685e075
#
_cell.length_a   1.000
_cell.length_b   1.000
_cell.length_c   1.000
_cell.angle_alpha   90.00
_cell.angle_beta   90.00
_cell.angle_gamma   90.00
#
_symmetry.space_group_name_H-M   'P 1'
#
loop_
_entity.id
_entity.type
_entity.pdbx_description
1 polymer ?
#
loop_
_entity_poly.entity_id
_entity_poly.type
_entity_poly.pdbx_seq_one_letter_code
_entity_poly.pdbx_strand_id
1 'polypeptide(L)'
;VVGPATKQAMRGYSTVSFTFTGSGWGHGVGLSQYGAKGLTELGASFCSNTSSCTSTEVVDYYFKDTTVKKLSEINLSSPDIATDNNSLWVGLARNAKSINLTTLPSSSPPMLSICQDGLSDVAGVQVFLTSRGFEPGPVDGAFGDKTSNALKNYQASVGLSQSGSIDTETLNKIKSEASSDGSCESIFGPLKISGGATINVISNGNGCYFNGHPLVNRTTASCNIGISWSDGGRIRVGPREHKHGVLKLRSQNVSSGFHVVLSVNIEKYLYGLAEMPSHWNVKA
;
A
#
# COMPACT_ATOMS: atom_id res chain seq x y z
N VAL A 1 8.71 16.54 15.15
CA VAL A 1 9.94 16.66 15.93
C VAL A 1 10.98 17.26 15.02
N VAL A 2 11.37 18.52 15.28
CA VAL A 2 12.39 19.24 14.51
C VAL A 2 13.75 18.73 14.98
N GLY A 3 14.46 18.01 14.12
CA GLY A 3 15.87 17.67 14.36
C GLY A 3 16.77 18.93 14.23
N PRO A 4 17.92 18.96 14.90
CA PRO A 4 18.84 20.08 14.78
C PRO A 4 19.35 20.18 13.35
N ALA A 5 19.34 21.40 12.80
CA ALA A 5 19.93 21.69 11.51
C ALA A 5 21.40 21.29 11.50
N THR A 6 21.78 20.36 10.65
CA THR A 6 23.19 19.94 10.48
C THR A 6 23.98 21.09 9.87
N LYS A 7 25.07 21.48 10.52
CA LYS A 7 26.03 22.43 9.99
C LYS A 7 26.68 21.87 8.74
N GLN A 8 26.37 22.40 7.58
CA GLN A 8 27.14 22.13 6.37
C GLN A 8 28.13 23.27 6.18
N ALA A 9 29.41 22.96 6.39
CA ALA A 9 30.48 23.92 6.17
C ALA A 9 30.65 24.14 4.66
N MET A 10 30.45 25.35 4.19
CA MET A 10 30.88 25.76 2.85
C MET A 10 32.42 25.68 2.78
N ARG A 11 32.94 24.76 1.99
CA ARG A 11 34.39 24.68 1.71
C ARG A 11 34.79 25.83 0.80
N GLY A 12 35.61 26.74 1.32
CA GLY A 12 36.39 27.58 0.42
C GLY A 12 36.70 29.03 0.82
N TYR A 13 36.20 29.54 1.96
CA TYR A 13 36.65 30.88 2.42
C TYR A 13 37.03 30.84 3.89
N SER A 14 38.27 31.32 4.18
CA SER A 14 38.82 31.35 5.50
C SER A 14 38.09 32.34 6.41
N THR A 15 37.76 31.90 7.61
CA THR A 15 37.54 32.67 8.84
C THR A 15 36.22 33.40 9.06
N VAL A 16 35.21 33.28 8.21
CA VAL A 16 33.87 33.78 8.57
C VAL A 16 32.91 32.58 8.74
N SER A 17 32.49 32.28 9.95
CA SER A 17 31.46 31.27 10.20
C SER A 17 30.12 31.98 10.32
N PHE A 18 29.18 31.57 9.48
CA PHE A 18 27.79 31.96 9.62
C PHE A 18 27.02 30.85 10.34
N THR A 19 26.32 31.21 11.41
CA THR A 19 25.42 30.29 12.11
C THR A 19 24.01 30.64 11.72
N PHE A 20 23.31 29.69 11.08
CA PHE A 20 21.90 29.81 10.79
C PHE A 20 21.12 29.04 11.86
N THR A 21 20.22 29.73 12.52
CA THR A 21 19.30 29.11 13.47
C THR A 21 17.88 29.33 12.97
N GLY A 22 17.12 28.25 12.85
CA GLY A 22 15.76 28.32 12.34
C GLY A 22 15.00 27.04 12.57
N SER A 23 13.70 27.10 12.37
CA SER A 23 12.81 25.94 12.30
C SER A 23 12.05 25.98 10.99
N GLY A 24 11.68 24.84 10.48
CA GLY A 24 10.94 24.72 9.24
C GLY A 24 9.83 23.66 9.33
N TRP A 25 8.95 23.70 8.35
CA TRP A 25 7.92 22.68 8.15
C TRP A 25 8.52 21.52 7.36
N GLY A 26 8.21 20.29 7.77
CA GLY A 26 8.62 19.10 7.08
C GLY A 26 9.10 17.98 8.02
N HIS A 27 9.34 16.81 7.46
CA HIS A 27 9.75 15.64 8.23
C HIS A 27 11.24 15.67 8.65
N GLY A 28 12.04 16.59 8.10
CA GLY A 28 13.48 16.70 8.39
C GLY A 28 14.34 15.54 7.91
N VAL A 29 13.78 14.64 7.08
CA VAL A 29 14.44 13.46 6.54
C VAL A 29 14.21 13.41 5.03
N GLY A 30 15.28 13.35 4.25
CA GLY A 30 15.22 13.24 2.81
C GLY A 30 15.35 14.56 2.06
N LEU A 31 14.88 14.59 0.83
CA LEU A 31 15.07 15.67 -0.11
C LEU A 31 14.27 16.92 0.25
N SER A 32 14.94 18.07 0.33
CA SER A 32 14.30 19.37 0.48
C SER A 32 13.77 19.84 -0.88
N GLN A 33 12.47 20.07 -1.00
CA GLN A 33 11.85 20.54 -2.24
C GLN A 33 12.44 21.88 -2.72
N TYR A 34 12.55 22.86 -1.82
CA TYR A 34 13.17 24.16 -2.16
C TYR A 34 14.66 24.05 -2.42
N GLY A 35 15.36 23.16 -1.72
CA GLY A 35 16.76 22.87 -1.99
C GLY A 35 16.97 22.22 -3.35
N ALA A 36 16.14 21.23 -3.70
CA ALA A 36 16.15 20.60 -5.01
C ALA A 36 15.88 21.62 -6.12
N LYS A 37 14.85 22.45 -5.96
CA LYS A 37 14.55 23.55 -6.88
C LYS A 37 15.75 24.50 -7.04
N GLY A 38 16.34 24.92 -5.94
CA GLY A 38 17.52 25.78 -5.98
C GLY A 38 18.68 25.16 -6.75
N LEU A 39 18.95 23.86 -6.55
CA LEU A 39 20.00 23.15 -7.27
C LEU A 39 19.71 23.04 -8.77
N THR A 40 18.44 22.82 -9.17
CA THR A 40 18.08 22.73 -10.57
C THR A 40 18.05 24.07 -11.30
N GLU A 41 17.78 25.17 -10.58
CA GLU A 41 17.69 26.53 -11.16
C GLU A 41 18.98 27.32 -11.07
N LEU A 42 19.73 27.16 -9.98
CA LEU A 42 20.93 27.94 -9.70
C LEU A 42 22.21 27.16 -9.84
N GLY A 43 22.10 25.83 -9.89
CA GLY A 43 23.23 24.92 -9.96
C GLY A 43 24.06 24.87 -8.67
N ALA A 44 25.17 24.16 -8.73
CA ALA A 44 26.18 24.07 -7.69
C ALA A 44 27.51 23.61 -8.27
N SER A 45 28.59 23.83 -7.55
CA SER A 45 29.97 23.49 -8.00
C SER A 45 30.22 21.99 -8.19
N PHE A 46 29.36 21.14 -7.62
CA PHE A 46 29.45 19.68 -7.76
C PHE A 46 28.66 19.13 -8.95
N CYS A 47 27.83 19.97 -9.60
CA CYS A 47 27.02 19.55 -10.75
C CYS A 47 27.82 19.62 -12.04
N SER A 48 27.51 18.76 -13.00
CA SER A 48 28.15 18.74 -14.32
C SER A 48 28.03 20.08 -15.05
N ASN A 49 26.90 20.76 -14.82
CA ASN A 49 26.68 22.15 -15.21
C ASN A 49 26.56 22.99 -13.94
N THR A 50 27.48 23.90 -13.71
CA THR A 50 27.49 24.74 -12.51
C THR A 50 26.29 25.69 -12.40
N SER A 51 25.56 25.90 -13.50
CA SER A 51 24.37 26.76 -13.53
C SER A 51 23.06 25.98 -13.34
N SER A 52 23.08 24.65 -13.40
CA SER A 52 21.89 23.82 -13.16
C SER A 52 22.30 22.37 -12.92
N CYS A 53 21.76 21.75 -11.86
CA CYS A 53 21.95 20.32 -11.61
C CYS A 53 20.88 19.50 -12.33
N THR A 54 21.24 18.29 -12.75
CA THR A 54 20.32 17.28 -13.20
C THR A 54 19.55 16.67 -12.02
N SER A 55 18.43 16.01 -12.28
CA SER A 55 17.67 15.31 -11.24
C SER A 55 18.49 14.23 -10.51
N THR A 56 19.36 13.53 -11.24
CA THR A 56 20.25 12.52 -10.66
C THR A 56 21.25 13.16 -9.70
N GLU A 57 21.90 14.26 -10.09
CA GLU A 57 22.84 14.97 -9.23
C GLU A 57 22.18 15.54 -7.97
N VAL A 58 20.93 16.00 -8.08
CA VAL A 58 20.13 16.42 -6.92
C VAL A 58 19.87 15.25 -5.97
N VAL A 59 19.48 14.09 -6.51
CA VAL A 59 19.25 12.89 -5.70
C VAL A 59 20.55 12.45 -5.02
N ASP A 60 21.66 12.39 -5.74
CA ASP A 60 22.97 12.02 -5.20
C ASP A 60 23.48 12.99 -4.11
N TYR A 61 23.11 14.26 -4.22
CA TYR A 61 23.42 15.24 -3.18
C TYR A 61 22.72 14.96 -1.86
N TYR A 62 21.43 14.60 -1.91
CA TYR A 62 20.62 14.37 -0.72
C TYR A 62 20.74 12.96 -0.15
N PHE A 63 20.96 11.97 -1.01
CA PHE A 63 21.02 10.55 -0.65
C PHE A 63 22.42 9.99 -0.96
N LYS A 64 23.36 10.29 -0.07
CA LYS A 64 24.75 9.79 -0.18
C LYS A 64 24.77 8.26 -0.15
N ASP A 65 25.74 7.69 -0.85
CA ASP A 65 25.95 6.24 -0.92
C ASP A 65 24.76 5.46 -1.49
N THR A 66 23.91 6.14 -2.26
CA THR A 66 22.83 5.52 -3.02
C THR A 66 23.12 5.56 -4.52
N THR A 67 22.43 4.70 -5.26
CA THR A 67 22.51 4.69 -6.73
C THR A 67 21.11 4.77 -7.32
N VAL A 68 20.88 5.73 -8.19
CA VAL A 68 19.62 5.82 -8.94
C VAL A 68 19.58 4.71 -9.97
N LYS A 69 18.57 3.85 -9.88
CA LYS A 69 18.32 2.76 -10.83
C LYS A 69 16.90 2.82 -11.35
N LYS A 70 16.69 2.30 -12.55
CA LYS A 70 15.34 2.07 -13.05
C LYS A 70 14.65 1.00 -12.20
N LEU A 71 13.38 1.15 -11.94
CA LEU A 71 12.62 0.19 -11.15
C LEU A 71 12.67 -1.22 -11.75
N SER A 72 12.71 -1.33 -13.09
CA SER A 72 12.87 -2.59 -13.81
C SER A 72 14.22 -3.29 -13.60
N GLU A 73 15.23 -2.57 -13.11
CA GLU A 73 16.58 -3.09 -12.84
C GLU A 73 16.76 -3.53 -11.38
N ILE A 74 15.74 -3.31 -10.54
CA ILE A 74 15.79 -3.65 -9.13
C ILE A 74 15.08 -4.98 -8.93
N ASN A 75 15.82 -6.00 -8.53
CA ASN A 75 15.23 -7.26 -8.09
C ASN A 75 14.75 -7.09 -6.65
N LEU A 76 13.47 -6.74 -6.50
CA LEU A 76 12.82 -6.62 -5.20
C LEU A 76 12.50 -8.02 -4.69
N SER A 77 13.45 -8.65 -4.03
CA SER A 77 13.30 -10.00 -3.46
C SER A 77 12.48 -10.04 -2.16
N SER A 78 11.94 -8.90 -1.72
CA SER A 78 11.10 -8.85 -0.53
C SER A 78 9.63 -9.15 -0.87
N PRO A 79 9.03 -10.17 -0.26
CA PRO A 79 7.62 -10.49 -0.46
C PRO A 79 6.66 -9.39 0.04
N ASP A 80 7.17 -8.45 0.83
CA ASP A 80 6.39 -7.35 1.42
C ASP A 80 6.34 -6.10 0.52
N ILE A 81 7.14 -6.05 -0.53
CA ILE A 81 7.10 -4.97 -1.50
C ILE A 81 6.26 -5.46 -2.68
N ALA A 82 5.25 -4.68 -3.04
CA ALA A 82 4.27 -5.02 -4.06
C ALA A 82 4.91 -5.70 -5.27
N THR A 83 4.42 -6.88 -5.61
CA THR A 83 4.83 -7.65 -6.79
C THR A 83 4.48 -6.97 -8.11
N ASP A 84 3.73 -5.88 -8.05
CA ASP A 84 3.43 -4.97 -9.13
C ASP A 84 4.49 -3.85 -9.13
N ASN A 85 5.42 -3.91 -10.06
CA ASN A 85 6.55 -2.99 -10.21
C ASN A 85 6.15 -1.50 -10.37
N ASN A 86 4.86 -1.20 -10.50
CA ASN A 86 4.33 0.14 -10.67
C ASN A 86 3.47 0.63 -9.49
N SER A 87 3.35 -0.15 -8.43
CA SER A 87 2.54 0.21 -7.26
C SER A 87 3.38 0.77 -6.13
N LEU A 88 2.94 1.90 -5.60
CA LEU A 88 3.48 2.53 -4.41
C LEU A 88 2.58 2.22 -3.21
N TRP A 89 3.18 1.88 -2.07
CA TRP A 89 2.47 1.65 -0.82
C TRP A 89 2.57 2.87 0.10
N VAL A 90 1.46 3.53 0.31
CA VAL A 90 1.35 4.74 1.13
C VAL A 90 0.68 4.41 2.45
N GLY A 91 1.39 4.54 3.56
CA GLY A 91 0.82 4.34 4.90
C GLY A 91 -0.17 5.45 5.25
N LEU A 92 -1.42 5.08 5.53
CA LEU A 92 -2.48 6.02 5.94
C LEU A 92 -2.68 6.03 7.46
N ALA A 93 -2.60 4.87 8.10
CA ALA A 93 -2.68 4.74 9.55
C ALA A 93 -1.87 3.55 10.06
N ARG A 94 -1.37 3.65 11.28
CA ARG A 94 -0.64 2.57 11.98
C ARG A 94 -1.42 2.14 13.22
N ASN A 95 -1.49 0.83 13.46
CA ASN A 95 -2.11 0.23 14.64
C ASN A 95 -3.52 0.76 14.93
N ALA A 96 -4.29 0.99 13.85
CA ALA A 96 -5.66 1.46 13.96
C ALA A 96 -6.52 0.36 14.60
N LYS A 97 -7.32 0.71 15.58
CA LYS A 97 -8.33 -0.19 16.15
C LYS A 97 -9.62 -0.18 15.34
N SER A 98 -9.88 0.92 14.68
CA SER A 98 -11.00 1.07 13.74
C SER A 98 -10.71 2.13 12.69
N ILE A 99 -11.37 2.02 11.55
CA ILE A 99 -11.42 3.06 10.51
C ILE A 99 -12.84 3.17 9.97
N ASN A 100 -13.17 4.36 9.49
CA ASN A 100 -14.36 4.61 8.70
C ASN A 100 -13.98 4.76 7.22
N LEU A 101 -14.65 4.01 6.38
CA LEU A 101 -14.59 4.09 4.93
C LEU A 101 -15.89 4.70 4.44
N THR A 102 -15.85 5.88 3.87
CA THR A 102 -17.05 6.53 3.34
C THR A 102 -16.96 6.58 1.82
N THR A 103 -17.97 6.03 1.16
CA THR A 103 -18.14 6.19 -0.29
C THR A 103 -18.59 7.60 -0.60
N LEU A 104 -17.96 8.26 -1.56
CA LEU A 104 -18.33 9.62 -1.93
C LEU A 104 -19.38 9.61 -3.03
N PRO A 105 -20.30 10.60 -3.05
CA PRO A 105 -21.25 10.75 -4.14
C PRO A 105 -20.53 10.88 -5.49
N SER A 106 -20.97 10.12 -6.47
CA SER A 106 -20.53 10.20 -7.85
C SER A 106 -21.72 9.99 -8.77
N SER A 107 -21.57 10.31 -10.05
CA SER A 107 -22.61 10.07 -11.07
C SER A 107 -22.99 8.59 -11.20
N SER A 108 -22.12 7.69 -10.79
CA SER A 108 -22.39 6.25 -10.65
C SER A 108 -21.99 5.78 -9.27
N PRO A 109 -22.84 5.01 -8.54
CA PRO A 109 -22.48 4.46 -7.26
C PRO A 109 -21.22 3.60 -7.39
N PRO A 110 -20.22 3.79 -6.52
CA PRO A 110 -19.01 2.98 -6.57
C PRO A 110 -19.35 1.51 -6.27
N MET A 111 -18.79 0.63 -7.08
CA MET A 111 -18.74 -0.80 -6.77
C MET A 111 -17.55 -1.03 -5.86
N LEU A 112 -17.80 -1.49 -4.64
CA LEU A 112 -16.75 -1.93 -3.73
C LEU A 112 -16.53 -3.44 -3.86
N SER A 113 -15.29 -3.85 -3.90
CA SER A 113 -14.87 -5.24 -3.74
C SER A 113 -14.03 -5.33 -2.46
N ILE A 114 -14.48 -6.17 -1.53
CA ILE A 114 -13.78 -6.41 -0.26
C ILE A 114 -13.36 -7.86 -0.28
N CYS A 115 -12.08 -8.13 -0.19
CA CYS A 115 -11.55 -9.45 -0.38
C CYS A 115 -10.43 -9.78 0.63
N GLN A 116 -10.27 -11.07 0.90
CA GLN A 116 -9.15 -11.55 1.68
C GLN A 116 -7.87 -11.31 0.89
N ASP A 117 -6.98 -10.53 1.45
CA ASP A 117 -5.64 -10.32 0.92
C ASP A 117 -4.66 -11.15 1.78
N GLY A 118 -3.62 -11.66 1.17
CA GLY A 118 -2.73 -12.57 1.87
C GLY A 118 -3.16 -14.03 1.75
N LEU A 119 -3.40 -14.51 0.52
CA LEU A 119 -3.70 -15.93 0.22
C LEU A 119 -2.62 -16.90 0.71
N SER A 120 -1.54 -16.41 1.31
CA SER A 120 -0.51 -17.21 1.97
C SER A 120 -0.85 -17.57 3.42
N ASP A 121 -1.84 -16.93 4.04
CA ASP A 121 -2.32 -17.31 5.35
C ASP A 121 -3.44 -18.36 5.26
N VAL A 122 -3.69 -19.07 6.36
CA VAL A 122 -4.68 -20.14 6.41
C VAL A 122 -6.08 -19.62 6.09
N ALA A 123 -6.42 -18.44 6.60
CA ALA A 123 -7.74 -17.83 6.35
C ALA A 123 -7.94 -17.50 4.89
N GLY A 124 -6.91 -16.95 4.22
CA GLY A 124 -6.96 -16.68 2.79
C GLY A 124 -7.16 -17.95 1.96
N VAL A 125 -6.45 -19.02 2.30
CA VAL A 125 -6.62 -20.33 1.66
C VAL A 125 -8.01 -20.89 1.90
N GLN A 126 -8.55 -20.77 3.12
CA GLN A 126 -9.93 -21.21 3.42
C GLN A 126 -10.97 -20.44 2.59
N VAL A 127 -10.82 -19.11 2.43
CA VAL A 127 -11.69 -18.31 1.56
C VAL A 127 -11.59 -18.78 0.12
N PHE A 128 -10.37 -18.98 -0.39
CA PHE A 128 -10.14 -19.46 -1.74
C PHE A 128 -10.82 -20.83 -1.99
N LEU A 129 -10.57 -21.81 -1.11
CA LEU A 129 -11.15 -23.14 -1.23
C LEU A 129 -12.68 -23.09 -1.21
N THR A 130 -13.28 -22.28 -0.33
CA THR A 130 -14.73 -22.09 -0.27
C THR A 130 -15.26 -21.51 -1.57
N SER A 131 -14.58 -20.50 -2.14
CA SER A 131 -15.01 -19.87 -3.40
C SER A 131 -14.97 -20.82 -4.59
N ARG A 132 -14.13 -21.85 -4.53
CA ARG A 132 -14.00 -22.90 -5.54
C ARG A 132 -14.88 -24.13 -5.28
N GLY A 133 -15.74 -24.08 -4.25
CA GLY A 133 -16.66 -25.18 -3.91
C GLY A 133 -16.05 -26.31 -3.10
N PHE A 134 -14.84 -26.14 -2.58
CA PHE A 134 -14.26 -27.03 -1.59
C PHE A 134 -14.75 -26.63 -0.19
N GLU A 135 -14.84 -27.60 0.71
CA GLU A 135 -15.39 -27.41 2.05
C GLU A 135 -14.27 -27.41 3.12
N PRO A 136 -13.50 -26.32 3.30
CA PRO A 136 -12.42 -26.26 4.28
C PRO A 136 -12.90 -26.11 5.74
N GLY A 137 -14.20 -26.07 5.95
CA GLY A 137 -14.80 -25.70 7.24
C GLY A 137 -14.98 -24.19 7.39
N PRO A 138 -15.13 -23.68 8.62
CA PRO A 138 -15.23 -22.25 8.86
C PRO A 138 -13.95 -21.52 8.45
N VAL A 139 -14.09 -20.29 7.97
CA VAL A 139 -12.96 -19.42 7.69
C VAL A 139 -12.52 -18.78 9.01
N ASP A 140 -11.71 -19.48 9.76
CA ASP A 140 -11.27 -19.13 11.12
C ASP A 140 -9.75 -18.94 11.26
N GLY A 141 -8.99 -19.21 10.18
CA GLY A 141 -7.53 -19.15 10.19
C GLY A 141 -6.89 -20.34 10.90
N ALA A 142 -7.66 -21.32 11.37
CA ALA A 142 -7.13 -22.53 11.99
C ALA A 142 -6.96 -23.65 10.94
N PHE A 143 -5.76 -24.19 10.82
CA PHE A 143 -5.49 -25.29 9.91
C PHE A 143 -5.83 -26.63 10.56
N GLY A 144 -7.06 -27.11 10.32
CA GLY A 144 -7.54 -28.39 10.82
C GLY A 144 -7.77 -29.43 9.72
N ASP A 145 -8.31 -30.59 10.10
CA ASP A 145 -8.54 -31.72 9.19
C ASP A 145 -9.44 -31.35 8.01
N LYS A 146 -10.49 -30.55 8.21
CA LYS A 146 -11.38 -30.10 7.14
C LYS A 146 -10.62 -29.27 6.12
N THR A 147 -9.80 -28.32 6.57
CA THR A 147 -8.96 -27.50 5.69
C THR A 147 -7.96 -28.35 4.93
N SER A 148 -7.29 -29.29 5.62
CA SER A 148 -6.34 -30.21 4.98
C SER A 148 -7.01 -31.11 3.91
N ASN A 149 -8.18 -31.65 4.20
CA ASN A 149 -8.92 -32.49 3.25
C ASN A 149 -9.42 -31.67 2.03
N ALA A 150 -9.96 -30.49 2.26
CA ALA A 150 -10.35 -29.59 1.18
C ALA A 150 -9.15 -29.22 0.29
N LEU A 151 -7.99 -28.98 0.91
CA LEU A 151 -6.76 -28.68 0.19
C LEU A 151 -6.27 -29.88 -0.64
N LYS A 152 -6.34 -31.11 -0.11
CA LYS A 152 -6.05 -32.33 -0.88
C LYS A 152 -6.95 -32.47 -2.11
N ASN A 153 -8.25 -32.23 -1.94
CA ASN A 153 -9.21 -32.29 -3.03
C ASN A 153 -8.92 -31.21 -4.09
N TYR A 154 -8.58 -30.00 -3.68
CA TYR A 154 -8.14 -28.94 -4.56
C TYR A 154 -6.85 -29.34 -5.32
N GLN A 155 -5.82 -29.78 -4.59
CA GLN A 155 -4.56 -30.25 -5.18
C GLN A 155 -4.79 -31.33 -6.25
N ALA A 156 -5.64 -32.32 -5.95
CA ALA A 156 -6.04 -33.33 -6.91
C ALA A 156 -6.69 -32.74 -8.17
N SER A 157 -7.60 -31.77 -7.99
CA SER A 157 -8.34 -31.14 -9.10
C SER A 157 -7.45 -30.35 -10.06
N VAL A 158 -6.29 -29.87 -9.58
CA VAL A 158 -5.33 -29.09 -10.37
C VAL A 158 -4.06 -29.87 -10.73
N GLY A 159 -4.03 -31.17 -10.45
CA GLY A 159 -2.93 -32.10 -10.83
C GLY A 159 -1.68 -31.94 -9.93
N LEU A 160 -1.82 -31.40 -8.71
CA LEU A 160 -0.74 -31.32 -7.74
C LEU A 160 -0.68 -32.53 -6.81
N SER A 161 0.44 -32.71 -6.15
CA SER A 161 0.59 -33.71 -5.08
C SER A 161 -0.40 -33.41 -3.94
N GLN A 162 -1.16 -34.44 -3.54
CA GLN A 162 -2.20 -34.33 -2.50
C GLN A 162 -1.59 -34.31 -1.09
N SER A 163 -0.66 -33.38 -0.85
CA SER A 163 0.00 -33.26 0.45
C SER A 163 -0.96 -32.84 1.57
N GLY A 164 -2.02 -32.12 1.23
CA GLY A 164 -2.94 -31.48 2.19
C GLY A 164 -2.28 -30.38 2.98
N SER A 165 -1.15 -29.86 2.56
CA SER A 165 -0.42 -28.75 3.18
C SER A 165 -0.30 -27.56 2.22
N ILE A 166 -0.17 -26.35 2.78
CA ILE A 166 0.06 -25.11 2.03
C ILE A 166 1.56 -25.05 1.70
N ASP A 167 1.98 -25.87 0.71
CA ASP A 167 3.34 -25.81 0.17
C ASP A 167 3.48 -24.73 -0.89
N THR A 168 4.72 -24.46 -1.30
CA THR A 168 5.04 -23.40 -2.27
C THR A 168 4.34 -23.59 -3.62
N GLU A 169 4.25 -24.84 -4.09
CA GLU A 169 3.63 -25.16 -5.38
C GLU A 169 2.12 -24.92 -5.34
N THR A 170 1.47 -25.44 -4.29
CA THR A 170 0.05 -25.20 -4.01
C THR A 170 -0.26 -23.72 -3.87
N LEU A 171 0.57 -23.00 -3.13
CA LEU A 171 0.39 -21.55 -2.92
C LEU A 171 0.52 -20.76 -4.21
N ASN A 172 1.51 -21.07 -5.05
CA ASN A 172 1.68 -20.44 -6.36
C ASN A 172 0.49 -20.71 -7.28
N LYS A 173 -0.04 -21.94 -7.25
CA LYS A 173 -1.23 -22.32 -8.03
C LYS A 173 -2.47 -21.55 -7.56
N ILE A 174 -2.70 -21.48 -6.23
CA ILE A 174 -3.78 -20.69 -5.63
C ILE A 174 -3.66 -19.22 -6.06
N LYS A 175 -2.48 -18.62 -5.93
CA LYS A 175 -2.23 -17.22 -6.34
C LYS A 175 -2.49 -17.00 -7.83
N SER A 176 -2.08 -17.91 -8.69
CA SER A 176 -2.31 -17.79 -10.14
C SER A 176 -3.77 -17.88 -10.52
N GLU A 177 -4.56 -18.69 -9.82
CA GLU A 177 -5.99 -18.85 -10.07
C GLU A 177 -6.85 -17.76 -9.44
N ALA A 178 -6.43 -17.25 -8.28
CA ALA A 178 -7.09 -16.14 -7.62
C ALA A 178 -6.88 -14.80 -8.37
N SER A 179 -5.81 -14.71 -9.14
CA SER A 179 -5.31 -13.46 -9.72
C SER A 179 -5.32 -13.42 -11.24
N SER A 180 -6.27 -14.05 -11.93
CA SER A 180 -6.36 -13.91 -13.39
C SER A 180 -6.60 -12.47 -13.86
N ASP A 181 -7.02 -11.58 -12.95
CA ASP A 181 -7.28 -10.16 -13.17
C ASP A 181 -6.68 -9.24 -12.09
N GLY A 182 -5.83 -9.78 -11.19
CA GLY A 182 -5.28 -9.04 -10.03
C GLY A 182 -6.27 -8.84 -8.89
N SER A 183 -7.45 -9.45 -8.94
CA SER A 183 -8.43 -9.39 -7.87
C SER A 183 -8.09 -10.38 -6.75
N CYS A 184 -8.32 -9.96 -5.53
CA CYS A 184 -8.23 -10.82 -4.36
C CYS A 184 -9.54 -11.62 -4.18
N GLU A 185 -9.51 -12.73 -3.44
CA GLU A 185 -10.72 -13.52 -3.18
C GLU A 185 -11.78 -12.71 -2.45
N SER A 186 -12.96 -12.63 -3.04
CA SER A 186 -14.04 -11.79 -2.54
C SER A 186 -14.66 -12.37 -1.27
N ILE A 187 -14.70 -11.56 -0.20
CA ILE A 187 -15.37 -11.91 1.04
C ILE A 187 -16.88 -11.63 0.95
N PHE A 188 -17.24 -10.54 0.28
CA PHE A 188 -18.61 -10.04 0.21
C PHE A 188 -19.20 -10.05 -1.21
N GLY A 189 -18.40 -10.32 -2.24
CA GLY A 189 -18.78 -10.09 -3.63
C GLY A 189 -18.74 -8.60 -4.00
N PRO A 190 -18.98 -8.26 -5.26
CA PRO A 190 -19.06 -6.87 -5.68
C PRO A 190 -20.31 -6.21 -5.06
N LEU A 191 -20.10 -5.16 -4.28
CA LEU A 191 -21.14 -4.45 -3.56
C LEU A 191 -21.43 -3.10 -4.22
N LYS A 192 -22.65 -2.88 -4.67
CA LYS A 192 -23.15 -1.55 -4.99
C LYS A 192 -23.47 -0.82 -3.69
N ILE A 193 -22.68 0.18 -3.34
CA ILE A 193 -22.89 0.98 -2.14
C ILE A 193 -23.19 2.42 -2.56
N SER A 194 -24.30 2.96 -2.09
CA SER A 194 -24.69 4.34 -2.37
C SER A 194 -23.62 5.33 -1.94
N GLY A 195 -23.46 6.43 -2.68
CA GLY A 195 -22.60 7.51 -2.26
C GLY A 195 -23.01 8.09 -0.92
N GLY A 196 -22.06 8.38 -0.06
CA GLY A 196 -22.29 8.85 1.32
C GLY A 196 -22.42 7.75 2.36
N ALA A 197 -22.51 6.47 1.97
CA ALA A 197 -22.54 5.37 2.92
C ALA A 197 -21.17 5.19 3.61
N THR A 198 -21.23 4.88 4.90
CA THR A 198 -20.04 4.64 5.72
C THR A 198 -20.00 3.19 6.18
N ILE A 199 -18.86 2.56 5.93
CA ILE A 199 -18.50 1.24 6.46
C ILE A 199 -17.50 1.46 7.57
N ASN A 200 -17.76 0.93 8.74
CA ASN A 200 -16.83 0.92 9.84
C ASN A 200 -16.13 -0.43 9.89
N VAL A 201 -14.81 -0.43 10.01
CA VAL A 201 -13.98 -1.62 10.14
C VAL A 201 -13.28 -1.57 11.49
N ILE A 202 -13.51 -2.58 12.32
CA ILE A 202 -13.01 -2.65 13.69
C ILE A 202 -12.17 -3.92 13.84
N SER A 203 -10.99 -3.80 14.44
CA SER A 203 -10.20 -4.96 14.88
C SER A 203 -10.88 -5.62 16.08
N ASN A 204 -11.17 -6.92 16.01
CA ASN A 204 -11.79 -7.68 17.08
C ASN A 204 -10.88 -8.75 17.69
N GLY A 205 -9.60 -8.55 17.61
CA GLY A 205 -8.61 -9.48 18.16
C GLY A 205 -8.04 -10.43 17.10
N ASN A 206 -8.81 -11.31 16.51
CA ASN A 206 -8.34 -12.28 15.52
C ASN A 206 -8.60 -11.88 14.07
N GLY A 207 -9.53 -10.92 13.85
CA GLY A 207 -9.92 -10.49 12.53
C GLY A 207 -10.43 -9.06 12.53
N CYS A 208 -11.17 -8.72 11.50
CA CYS A 208 -11.86 -7.45 11.38
C CYS A 208 -13.37 -7.65 11.35
N TYR A 209 -14.07 -6.82 12.08
CA TYR A 209 -15.51 -6.73 12.03
C TYR A 209 -15.91 -5.54 11.17
N PHE A 210 -16.70 -5.82 10.16
CA PHE A 210 -17.29 -4.82 9.28
C PHE A 210 -18.71 -4.54 9.71
N ASN A 211 -19.09 -3.27 9.85
CA ASN A 211 -20.45 -2.83 10.12
C ASN A 211 -20.77 -1.48 9.46
N GLY A 212 -21.94 -0.92 9.76
CA GLY A 212 -22.37 0.38 9.24
C GLY A 212 -23.16 0.30 7.92
N HIS A 213 -23.19 -0.86 7.27
CA HIS A 213 -24.02 -1.07 6.09
C HIS A 213 -24.63 -2.48 6.12
N PRO A 214 -25.91 -2.67 5.80
CA PRO A 214 -26.59 -3.97 5.90
C PRO A 214 -25.94 -5.09 5.08
N LEU A 215 -25.36 -4.74 3.92
CA LEU A 215 -24.67 -5.71 3.06
C LEU A 215 -23.27 -6.07 3.56
N VAL A 216 -22.74 -5.35 4.56
CA VAL A 216 -21.37 -5.48 5.06
C VAL A 216 -21.42 -5.57 6.59
N ASN A 217 -22.05 -6.61 7.12
CA ASN A 217 -22.13 -6.87 8.54
C ASN A 217 -21.56 -8.26 8.82
N ARG A 218 -20.24 -8.34 8.95
CA ARG A 218 -19.53 -9.61 9.03
C ARG A 218 -18.20 -9.48 9.75
N THR A 219 -17.81 -10.54 10.44
CA THR A 219 -16.45 -10.71 10.96
C THR A 219 -15.63 -11.53 9.97
N THR A 220 -14.39 -11.11 9.74
CA THR A 220 -13.39 -11.85 8.96
C THR A 220 -12.40 -12.54 9.88
N ALA A 221 -11.81 -13.63 9.43
CA ALA A 221 -10.84 -14.39 10.22
C ALA A 221 -9.50 -13.65 10.39
N SER A 222 -9.18 -12.75 9.49
CA SER A 222 -7.98 -11.92 9.57
C SER A 222 -8.26 -10.50 9.06
N CYS A 223 -7.44 -9.54 9.49
CA CYS A 223 -7.47 -8.18 8.95
C CYS A 223 -6.50 -7.98 7.78
N ASN A 224 -6.07 -9.04 7.11
CA ASN A 224 -5.36 -8.92 5.84
C ASN A 224 -6.38 -8.85 4.70
N ILE A 225 -6.78 -7.63 4.36
CA ILE A 225 -7.94 -7.37 3.51
C ILE A 225 -7.57 -6.33 2.46
N GLY A 226 -7.97 -6.58 1.22
CA GLY A 226 -7.95 -5.61 0.13
C GLY A 226 -9.34 -5.03 -0.10
N ILE A 227 -9.43 -3.72 -0.26
CA ILE A 227 -10.66 -3.01 -0.59
C ILE A 227 -10.39 -2.17 -1.83
N SER A 228 -11.04 -2.53 -2.92
CA SER A 228 -10.99 -1.79 -4.18
C SER A 228 -12.34 -1.17 -4.50
N TRP A 229 -12.34 -0.18 -5.38
CA TRP A 229 -13.55 0.49 -5.85
C TRP A 229 -13.45 0.74 -7.35
N SER A 230 -14.60 0.76 -8.02
CA SER A 230 -14.67 0.94 -9.47
C SER A 230 -14.20 2.32 -9.91
N ASP A 231 -13.74 2.41 -11.14
CA ASP A 231 -13.35 3.66 -11.79
C ASP A 231 -14.46 4.71 -11.72
N GLY A 232 -14.06 5.94 -11.39
CA GLY A 232 -14.97 7.07 -11.21
C GLY A 232 -15.51 7.21 -9.77
N GLY A 233 -15.44 6.17 -8.96
CA GLY A 233 -15.74 6.23 -7.54
C GLY A 233 -14.62 6.88 -6.73
N ARG A 234 -14.97 7.36 -5.55
CA ARG A 234 -14.02 7.83 -4.53
C ARG A 234 -14.40 7.29 -3.17
N ILE A 235 -13.39 7.02 -2.37
CA ILE A 235 -13.58 6.69 -0.96
C ILE A 235 -12.85 7.71 -0.08
N ARG A 236 -13.39 7.95 1.10
CA ARG A 236 -12.75 8.74 2.14
C ARG A 236 -12.28 7.82 3.25
N VAL A 237 -11.01 7.97 3.64
CA VAL A 237 -10.40 7.28 4.77
C VAL A 237 -9.84 8.35 5.72
N GLY A 238 -10.43 8.47 6.90
CA GLY A 238 -10.11 9.59 7.78
C GLY A 238 -10.39 10.94 7.09
N PRO A 239 -9.44 11.90 7.10
CA PRO A 239 -9.65 13.21 6.47
C PRO A 239 -9.39 13.24 4.96
N ARG A 240 -8.89 12.16 4.37
CA ARG A 240 -8.40 12.15 2.98
C ARG A 240 -9.30 11.36 2.05
N GLU A 241 -9.45 11.89 0.84
CA GLU A 241 -10.18 11.25 -0.26
C GLU A 241 -9.21 10.58 -1.23
N HIS A 242 -9.60 9.39 -1.70
CA HIS A 242 -8.81 8.59 -2.62
C HIS A 242 -9.65 8.24 -3.84
N LYS A 243 -9.15 8.60 -5.02
CA LYS A 243 -9.77 8.30 -6.31
C LYS A 243 -9.22 7.00 -6.90
N HIS A 244 -7.96 6.70 -6.65
CA HIS A 244 -7.24 5.58 -7.26
C HIS A 244 -6.58 4.73 -6.19
N GLY A 245 -6.37 3.46 -6.51
CA GLY A 245 -5.64 2.51 -5.67
C GLY A 245 -6.51 1.43 -5.06
N VAL A 246 -5.88 0.61 -4.26
CA VAL A 246 -6.50 -0.43 -3.44
C VAL A 246 -6.11 -0.16 -1.98
N LEU A 247 -7.09 -0.07 -1.12
CA LEU A 247 -6.84 0.05 0.30
C LEU A 247 -6.52 -1.34 0.85
N LYS A 248 -5.38 -1.47 1.51
CA LYS A 248 -4.93 -2.71 2.12
C LYS A 248 -4.92 -2.56 3.63
N LEU A 249 -5.66 -3.39 4.31
CA LEU A 249 -5.56 -3.56 5.76
C LEU A 249 -4.53 -4.66 6.01
N ARG A 250 -3.64 -4.45 6.96
CA ARG A 250 -2.58 -5.39 7.31
C ARG A 250 -2.48 -5.52 8.82
N SER A 251 -2.68 -6.70 9.33
CA SER A 251 -2.48 -7.04 10.73
C SER A 251 -1.13 -7.75 10.90
N GLN A 252 -0.27 -7.22 11.75
CA GLN A 252 0.99 -7.88 12.11
C GLN A 252 0.86 -8.69 13.41
N ASN A 253 -0.06 -8.28 14.27
CA ASN A 253 -0.34 -8.94 15.53
C ASN A 253 -1.78 -8.65 15.94
N VAL A 254 -2.48 -9.71 16.24
CA VAL A 254 -3.92 -9.73 16.49
C VAL A 254 -4.37 -8.75 17.59
N SER A 255 -3.53 -8.48 18.56
CA SER A 255 -3.86 -7.60 19.69
C SER A 255 -3.61 -6.11 19.44
N SER A 256 -2.84 -5.74 18.41
CA SER A 256 -2.39 -4.35 18.22
C SER A 256 -3.24 -3.52 17.26
N GLY A 257 -4.19 -4.12 16.54
CA GLY A 257 -4.95 -3.47 15.48
C GLY A 257 -4.36 -3.77 14.09
N PHE A 258 -4.67 -2.94 13.11
CA PHE A 258 -4.22 -3.11 11.74
C PHE A 258 -3.58 -1.83 11.19
N HIS A 259 -2.67 -2.00 10.25
CA HIS A 259 -2.15 -0.91 9.44
C HIS A 259 -3.08 -0.67 8.25
N VAL A 260 -3.23 0.58 7.87
CA VAL A 260 -4.00 0.98 6.68
C VAL A 260 -3.03 1.50 5.66
N VAL A 261 -2.98 0.85 4.51
CA VAL A 261 -2.06 1.16 3.43
C VAL A 261 -2.84 1.36 2.13
N LEU A 262 -2.55 2.41 1.41
CA LEU A 262 -3.03 2.60 0.04
C LEU A 262 -1.97 2.05 -0.92
N SER A 263 -2.32 1.03 -1.69
CA SER A 263 -1.53 0.57 -2.83
C SER A 263 -2.05 1.30 -4.07
N VAL A 264 -1.22 2.09 -4.72
CA VAL A 264 -1.62 2.93 -5.84
C VAL A 264 -0.53 2.92 -6.92
N ASN A 265 -0.94 2.89 -8.17
CA ASN A 265 0.00 3.05 -9.28
C ASN A 265 0.75 4.37 -9.14
N ILE A 266 2.07 4.37 -9.36
CA ILE A 266 2.94 5.52 -9.13
C ILE A 266 2.50 6.74 -9.96
N GLU A 267 2.09 6.56 -11.21
CA GLU A 267 1.60 7.65 -12.06
C GLU A 267 0.30 8.26 -11.51
N LYS A 268 -0.60 7.41 -10.99
CA LYS A 268 -1.85 7.86 -10.37
C LYS A 268 -1.60 8.57 -9.04
N TYR A 269 -0.59 8.15 -8.31
CA TYR A 269 -0.15 8.82 -7.09
C TYR A 269 0.40 10.22 -7.37
N LEU A 270 1.22 10.36 -8.41
CA LEU A 270 1.81 11.64 -8.81
C LEU A 270 0.75 12.69 -9.18
N TYR A 271 -0.39 12.29 -9.78
CA TYR A 271 -1.50 13.22 -10.04
C TYR A 271 -2.13 13.81 -8.76
N GLY A 272 -1.96 13.16 -7.62
CA GLY A 272 -2.46 13.62 -6.32
C GLY A 272 -1.45 14.44 -5.51
N LEU A 273 -0.20 14.52 -5.95
CA LEU A 273 0.83 15.27 -5.27
C LEU A 273 0.64 16.77 -5.53
N ALA A 274 0.06 17.45 -4.56
CA ALA A 274 -0.04 18.92 -4.56
C ALA A 274 1.12 19.59 -3.79
N GLU A 275 2.21 18.86 -3.58
CA GLU A 275 3.36 19.34 -2.79
C GLU A 275 4.22 20.34 -3.56
N MET A 276 4.19 20.24 -4.90
CA MET A 276 4.90 21.18 -5.78
C MET A 276 3.90 22.21 -6.31
N PRO A 277 4.13 23.51 -6.10
CA PRO A 277 3.30 24.52 -6.70
C PRO A 277 3.27 24.39 -8.23
N SER A 278 2.08 24.44 -8.82
CA SER A 278 1.89 24.24 -10.26
C SER A 278 2.61 25.26 -11.16
N HIS A 279 3.01 26.40 -10.57
CA HIS A 279 3.76 27.45 -11.27
C HIS A 279 5.28 27.23 -11.25
N TRP A 280 5.75 26.18 -10.57
CA TRP A 280 7.17 25.85 -10.63
C TRP A 280 7.47 25.17 -11.96
N ASN A 281 8.40 25.79 -12.68
CA ASN A 281 8.89 25.21 -13.94
C ASN A 281 9.94 24.15 -13.61
N VAL A 282 9.49 22.99 -13.13
CA VAL A 282 10.37 21.88 -12.82
C VAL A 282 10.71 21.18 -14.13
N LYS A 283 11.96 21.25 -14.50
CA LYS A 283 12.49 20.36 -15.54
C LYS A 283 12.54 18.96 -14.95
N ALA A 284 11.57 18.13 -15.35
CA ALA A 284 11.53 16.72 -14.99
C ALA A 284 12.69 15.96 -15.58
#